data_b56c6ade8764f79b5f2fa36a170951e9
#
_entry.id   b56c6ade8764f79b5f2fa36a170951e9
#
_cell.length_a   1.000
_cell.length_b   1.000
_cell.length_c   1.000
_cell.angle_alpha   90.00
_cell.angle_beta   90.00
_cell.angle_gamma   90.00
#
_symmetry.space_group_name_H-M   'P 1'
#
loop_
_entity.id
_entity.type
_entity.pdbx_description
1 polymer ?
#
loop_
_entity_poly.entity_id
_entity_poly.type
_entity_poly.pdbx_seq_one_letter_code
_entity_poly.pdbx_strand_id
1 'polypeptide(L)'
;MTKVLIDSCGWVAAVDGGVNFDHALSSLVGTFETVVLPQVKKELQAVQEGRSKPLLLDLLDGRSEAVEPPEGMKHTDDQLVAMAMENSWPVLTIDRALKQRLADAGCPFIEVVSGRNLRLIEF
;
A
#
# COMPACT_ATOMS: atom_id res chain seq x y z
N MET A 1 -8.09 10.93 10.80
CA MET A 1 -6.94 10.06 10.46
C MET A 1 -7.20 9.38 9.13
N THR A 2 -6.25 9.46 8.23
CA THR A 2 -6.33 8.81 6.92
C THR A 2 -5.80 7.39 7.00
N LYS A 3 -6.53 6.43 6.43
CA LYS A 3 -6.03 5.06 6.31
C LYS A 3 -5.43 4.86 4.92
N VAL A 4 -4.26 4.26 4.86
CA VAL A 4 -3.52 4.00 3.61
C VAL A 4 -3.43 2.50 3.40
N LEU A 5 -4.02 2.02 2.30
CA LEU A 5 -3.93 0.62 1.90
C LEU A 5 -2.53 0.34 1.34
N ILE A 6 -1.94 -0.76 1.76
CA ILE A 6 -0.61 -1.17 1.32
C ILE A 6 -0.72 -2.30 0.30
N ASP A 7 -0.17 -2.08 -0.89
CA ASP A 7 0.08 -3.15 -1.86
C ASP A 7 1.51 -3.65 -1.66
N SER A 8 1.73 -4.95 -1.86
CA SER A 8 3.03 -5.57 -1.60
C SER A 8 4.16 -4.94 -2.41
N CYS A 9 3.97 -4.73 -3.71
CA CYS A 9 5.01 -4.12 -4.55
C CYS A 9 5.31 -2.67 -4.15
N GLY A 10 4.31 -1.93 -3.72
CA GLY A 10 4.49 -0.56 -3.22
C GLY A 10 5.32 -0.52 -1.95
N TRP A 11 5.05 -1.41 -1.01
CA TRP A 11 5.84 -1.52 0.21
C TRP A 11 7.28 -1.86 -0.08
N VAL A 12 7.51 -2.90 -0.91
CA VAL A 12 8.87 -3.34 -1.28
C VAL A 12 9.65 -2.20 -1.94
N ALA A 13 9.05 -1.50 -2.89
CA ALA A 13 9.70 -0.39 -3.59
C ALA A 13 10.05 0.75 -2.62
N ALA A 14 9.16 1.07 -1.69
CA ALA A 14 9.40 2.14 -0.72
C ALA A 14 10.51 1.76 0.27
N VAL A 15 10.54 0.52 0.76
CA VAL A 15 11.62 0.04 1.65
C VAL A 15 12.96 0.06 0.91
N ASP A 16 13.01 -0.47 -0.31
CA ASP A 16 14.23 -0.52 -1.12
C ASP A 16 14.71 0.89 -1.50
N GLY A 17 13.81 1.82 -1.67
CA GLY A 17 14.14 3.22 -1.91
C GLY A 17 14.60 3.98 -0.68
N GLY A 18 14.47 3.40 0.50
CA GLY A 18 14.85 4.06 1.75
C GLY A 18 13.88 5.15 2.19
N VAL A 19 12.60 5.01 1.86
CA VAL A 19 11.57 5.98 2.22
C VAL A 19 11.41 6.06 3.74
N ASN A 20 11.39 7.27 4.28
CA ASN A 20 10.97 7.50 5.66
C ASN A 20 9.45 7.56 5.68
N PHE A 21 8.81 6.45 6.05
CA PHE A 21 7.36 6.32 5.96
C PHE A 21 6.60 7.36 6.79
N ASP A 22 7.05 7.60 8.02
CA ASP A 22 6.38 8.57 8.89
C ASP A 22 6.37 9.95 8.26
N HIS A 23 7.52 10.41 7.82
CA HIS A 23 7.64 11.73 7.22
C HIS A 23 6.94 11.81 5.88
N ALA A 24 7.17 10.84 5.00
CA ALA A 24 6.65 10.86 3.64
C ALA A 24 5.13 10.76 3.60
N LEU A 25 4.54 9.82 4.36
CA LEU A 25 3.09 9.65 4.37
C LEU A 25 2.39 10.79 5.12
N SER A 26 2.93 11.24 6.26
CA SER A 26 2.32 12.35 6.99
C SER A 26 2.35 13.66 6.21
N SER A 27 3.36 13.85 5.36
CA SER A 27 3.44 15.03 4.48
C SER A 27 2.36 15.01 3.40
N LEU A 28 1.93 13.81 2.96
CA LEU A 28 0.93 13.67 1.90
C LEU A 28 -0.50 13.66 2.43
N VAL A 29 -0.74 12.95 3.52
CA VAL A 29 -2.11 12.67 3.98
C VAL A 29 -2.37 13.12 5.43
N GLY A 30 -1.39 13.70 6.08
CA GLY A 30 -1.50 14.09 7.50
C GLY A 30 -1.38 12.87 8.40
N THR A 31 -2.04 12.89 9.55
CA THR A 31 -2.06 11.76 10.46
C THR A 31 -2.63 10.52 9.76
N PHE A 32 -1.90 9.43 9.79
CA PHE A 32 -2.25 8.23 9.02
C PHE A 32 -2.10 6.95 9.83
N GLU A 33 -2.77 5.93 9.33
CA GLU A 33 -2.63 4.54 9.77
C GLU A 33 -2.56 3.68 8.52
N THR A 34 -1.69 2.69 8.50
CA THR A 34 -1.62 1.76 7.37
C THR A 34 -2.63 0.62 7.56
N VAL A 35 -3.15 0.12 6.44
CA VAL A 35 -4.13 -0.97 6.40
C VAL A 35 -3.59 -2.04 5.47
N VAL A 36 -3.54 -3.28 5.95
CA VAL A 36 -2.95 -4.40 5.21
C VAL A 36 -3.96 -5.54 5.13
N LEU A 37 -4.22 -5.98 3.88
CA LEU A 37 -5.03 -7.17 3.63
C LEU A 37 -4.22 -8.43 3.93
N PRO A 38 -4.87 -9.52 4.42
CA PRO A 38 -4.16 -10.77 4.70
C PRO A 38 -3.38 -11.32 3.52
N GLN A 39 -3.92 -11.20 2.31
CA GLN A 39 -3.26 -11.65 1.09
C GLN A 39 -1.97 -10.87 0.82
N VAL A 40 -1.98 -9.55 1.04
CA VAL A 40 -0.80 -8.71 0.90
C VAL A 40 0.27 -9.11 1.91
N LYS A 41 -0.12 -9.37 3.14
CA LYS A 41 0.82 -9.83 4.17
C LYS A 41 1.50 -11.14 3.78
N LYS A 42 0.73 -12.09 3.24
CA LYS A 42 1.29 -13.37 2.74
C LYS A 42 2.28 -13.15 1.60
N GLU A 43 1.95 -12.26 0.67
CA GLU A 43 2.85 -11.91 -0.43
C GLU A 43 4.16 -11.32 0.08
N LEU A 44 4.09 -10.41 1.05
CA LEU A 44 5.27 -9.79 1.65
C LEU A 44 6.13 -10.81 2.40
N GLN A 45 5.52 -11.73 3.14
CA GLN A 45 6.24 -12.79 3.82
C GLN A 45 6.98 -13.70 2.82
N ALA A 46 6.33 -14.04 1.71
CA ALA A 46 6.95 -14.84 0.66
C ALA A 46 8.14 -14.12 0.01
N VAL A 47 8.00 -12.83 -0.26
CA VAL A 47 9.10 -12.00 -0.79
C VAL A 47 10.25 -11.95 0.21
N GLN A 48 9.98 -11.78 1.50
CA GLN A 48 11.00 -11.72 2.54
C GLN A 48 11.80 -13.02 2.61
N GLU A 49 11.16 -14.17 2.45
CA GLU A 49 11.84 -15.47 2.47
C GLU A 49 12.87 -15.61 1.35
N GLY A 50 12.64 -14.97 0.21
CA GLY A 50 13.52 -15.01 -0.96
C GLY A 50 14.64 -13.97 -0.96
N ARG A 51 14.78 -13.17 0.10
CA ARG A 51 15.76 -12.09 0.11
C ARG A 51 16.45 -11.94 1.45
N SER A 52 17.71 -11.44 1.41
CA SER A 52 18.51 -11.21 2.63
C SER A 52 18.20 -9.87 3.28
N LYS A 53 17.86 -8.83 2.50
CA LYS A 53 17.55 -7.51 3.05
C LYS A 53 16.18 -7.52 3.73
N PRO A 54 16.05 -6.93 4.92
CA PRO A 54 14.75 -6.91 5.60
C PRO A 54 13.76 -6.00 4.90
N LEU A 55 12.49 -6.41 4.91
CA LEU A 55 11.36 -5.62 4.40
C LEU A 55 10.66 -4.81 5.50
N LEU A 56 11.23 -4.73 6.68
CA LEU A 56 10.68 -3.98 7.81
C LEU A 56 9.25 -4.41 8.14
N LEU A 57 8.96 -5.71 8.08
CA LEU A 57 7.61 -6.23 8.32
C LEU A 57 7.13 -5.97 9.75
N ASP A 58 8.05 -5.94 10.71
CA ASP A 58 7.70 -5.60 12.10
C ASP A 58 7.22 -4.14 12.21
N LEU A 59 7.83 -3.23 11.46
CA LEU A 59 7.38 -1.85 11.39
C LEU A 59 5.98 -1.76 10.78
N LEU A 60 5.77 -2.48 9.69
CA LEU A 60 4.46 -2.53 9.04
C LEU A 60 3.39 -3.11 9.98
N ASP A 61 3.68 -4.26 10.60
CA ASP A 61 2.75 -4.92 11.52
C ASP A 61 2.41 -4.05 12.73
N GLY A 62 3.40 -3.35 13.27
CA GLY A 62 3.21 -2.49 14.44
C GLY A 62 2.37 -1.25 14.18
N ARG A 63 2.19 -0.87 12.92
CA ARG A 63 1.45 0.33 12.52
C ARG A 63 0.21 0.04 11.70
N SER A 64 -0.04 -1.23 11.38
CA SER A 64 -1.10 -1.59 10.45
C SER A 64 -2.28 -2.21 11.16
N GLU A 65 -3.45 -1.81 10.71
CA GLU A 65 -4.70 -2.47 11.04
C GLU A 65 -4.94 -3.56 10.02
N ALA A 66 -5.27 -4.76 10.48
CA ALA A 66 -5.70 -5.85 9.61
C ALA A 66 -7.17 -5.66 9.26
N VAL A 67 -7.50 -5.77 7.98
CA VAL A 67 -8.87 -5.65 7.50
C VAL A 67 -9.22 -6.85 6.64
N GLU A 68 -10.50 -7.25 6.68
CA GLU A 68 -10.99 -8.34 5.87
C GLU A 68 -11.40 -7.83 4.48
N PRO A 69 -11.03 -8.55 3.41
CA PRO A 69 -11.51 -8.19 2.08
C PRO A 69 -12.98 -8.56 1.89
N PRO A 70 -13.64 -7.99 0.87
CA PRO A 70 -14.99 -8.43 0.52
C PRO A 70 -15.02 -9.92 0.18
N GLU A 71 -16.12 -10.59 0.55
CA GLU A 71 -16.29 -12.01 0.27
C GLU A 71 -16.27 -12.28 -1.24
N GLY A 72 -15.71 -13.43 -1.61
CA GLY A 72 -15.69 -13.92 -2.98
C GLY A 72 -14.57 -13.37 -3.84
N MET A 73 -13.78 -12.44 -3.35
CA MET A 73 -12.66 -11.88 -4.09
C MET A 73 -11.37 -12.64 -3.77
N LYS A 74 -10.77 -13.26 -4.77
CA LYS A 74 -9.56 -14.08 -4.61
C LYS A 74 -8.28 -13.36 -5.00
N HIS A 75 -8.36 -12.39 -5.91
CA HIS A 75 -7.18 -11.66 -6.41
C HIS A 75 -6.94 -10.41 -5.58
N THR A 76 -5.68 -10.19 -5.20
CA THR A 76 -5.28 -9.05 -4.38
C THR A 76 -5.68 -7.71 -5.00
N ASP A 77 -5.49 -7.56 -6.31
CA ASP A 77 -5.83 -6.31 -7.00
C ASP A 77 -7.32 -6.00 -6.90
N ASP A 78 -8.17 -7.02 -7.05
CA ASP A 78 -9.62 -6.85 -6.91
C ASP A 78 -9.99 -6.42 -5.50
N GLN A 79 -9.35 -7.03 -4.50
CA GLN A 79 -9.56 -6.67 -3.10
C GLN A 79 -9.15 -5.23 -2.82
N LEU A 80 -7.98 -4.81 -3.32
CA LEU A 80 -7.47 -3.45 -3.11
C LEU A 80 -8.38 -2.41 -3.75
N VAL A 81 -8.82 -2.63 -4.99
CA VAL A 81 -9.72 -1.70 -5.67
C VAL A 81 -11.06 -1.60 -4.93
N ALA A 82 -11.63 -2.74 -4.52
CA ALA A 82 -12.90 -2.76 -3.79
C ALA A 82 -12.81 -2.00 -2.46
N MET A 83 -11.73 -2.24 -1.70
CA MET A 83 -11.52 -1.56 -0.40
C MET A 83 -11.30 -0.06 -0.60
N ALA A 84 -10.56 0.32 -1.63
CA ALA A 84 -10.31 1.72 -1.94
C ALA A 84 -11.62 2.44 -2.32
N MET A 85 -12.46 1.82 -3.14
CA MET A 85 -13.75 2.39 -3.54
C MET A 85 -14.71 2.52 -2.37
N GLU A 86 -14.78 1.49 -1.53
CA GLU A 86 -15.72 1.45 -0.41
C GLU A 86 -15.37 2.47 0.68
N ASN A 87 -14.08 2.63 0.97
CA ASN A 87 -13.61 3.40 2.11
C ASN A 87 -12.95 4.73 1.75
N SER A 88 -12.73 4.99 0.46
CA SER A 88 -11.99 6.16 -0.02
C SER A 88 -10.55 6.24 0.52
N TRP A 89 -9.91 5.09 0.67
CA TRP A 89 -8.53 5.01 1.15
C TRP A 89 -7.56 5.02 -0.01
N PRO A 90 -6.49 5.85 0.03
CA PRO A 90 -5.45 5.78 -1.00
C PRO A 90 -4.66 4.48 -0.89
N VAL A 91 -4.16 3.99 -2.03
CA VAL A 91 -3.40 2.75 -2.13
C VAL A 91 -1.94 3.04 -2.47
N LEU A 92 -1.02 2.55 -1.64
CA LEU A 92 0.42 2.62 -1.94
C LEU A 92 0.78 1.48 -2.88
N THR A 93 1.10 1.78 -4.13
CA THR A 93 1.42 0.78 -5.16
C THR A 93 2.33 1.35 -6.23
N ILE A 94 3.08 0.47 -6.91
CA ILE A 94 3.84 0.80 -8.12
C ILE A 94 3.33 0.04 -9.34
N ASP A 95 2.32 -0.80 -9.19
CA ASP A 95 1.76 -1.61 -10.27
C ASP A 95 0.95 -0.71 -11.21
N ARG A 96 1.33 -0.67 -12.49
CA ARG A 96 0.69 0.18 -13.50
C ARG A 96 -0.75 -0.20 -13.76
N ALA A 97 -1.03 -1.49 -13.83
CA ALA A 97 -2.39 -1.99 -14.10
C ALA A 97 -3.31 -1.63 -12.92
N LEU A 98 -2.83 -1.79 -11.69
CA LEU A 98 -3.60 -1.42 -10.52
C LEU A 98 -3.83 0.10 -10.46
N LYS A 99 -2.81 0.91 -10.73
CA LYS A 99 -2.95 2.38 -10.79
C LYS A 99 -4.02 2.79 -11.80
N GLN A 100 -4.04 2.16 -12.97
CA GLN A 100 -5.04 2.47 -14.00
C GLN A 100 -6.44 2.12 -13.53
N ARG A 101 -6.62 0.98 -12.88
CA ARG A 101 -7.92 0.58 -12.32
C ARG A 101 -8.39 1.56 -11.25
N LEU A 102 -7.48 2.00 -10.39
CA LEU A 102 -7.79 2.99 -9.36
C LEU A 102 -8.17 4.34 -9.97
N ALA A 103 -7.42 4.79 -10.98
CA ALA A 103 -7.72 6.02 -11.70
C ALA A 103 -9.09 5.97 -12.37
N ASP A 104 -9.40 4.86 -13.03
CA ASP A 104 -10.70 4.67 -13.71
C ASP A 104 -11.85 4.68 -12.68
N ALA A 105 -11.61 4.24 -11.47
CA ALA A 105 -12.59 4.27 -10.38
C ALA A 105 -12.61 5.59 -9.60
N GLY A 106 -11.74 6.54 -9.94
CA GLY A 106 -11.62 7.81 -9.22
C GLY A 106 -10.98 7.68 -7.83
N CYS A 107 -10.24 6.58 -7.60
CA CYS A 107 -9.59 6.32 -6.31
C CYS A 107 -8.16 6.84 -6.29
N PRO A 108 -7.77 7.59 -5.25
CA PRO A 108 -6.38 8.08 -5.15
C PRO A 108 -5.41 6.95 -4.88
N PHE A 109 -4.17 7.14 -5.30
CA PHE A 109 -3.09 6.22 -4.97
C PHE A 109 -1.81 6.99 -4.67
N ILE A 110 -0.89 6.32 -3.99
CA ILE A 110 0.42 6.86 -3.63
C ILE A 110 1.46 6.03 -4.36
N GLU A 111 2.35 6.69 -5.07
CA GLU A 111 3.40 6.03 -5.82
C GLU A 111 4.78 6.41 -5.31
N VAL A 112 5.73 5.50 -5.49
CA VAL A 112 7.14 5.75 -5.20
C VAL A 112 7.73 6.42 -6.43
N VAL A 113 8.27 7.62 -6.23
CA VAL A 113 8.95 8.36 -7.30
C VAL A 113 10.45 8.35 -7.05
N SER A 114 11.23 8.92 -7.96
CA SER A 114 12.69 8.85 -7.91
C SER A 114 13.24 9.21 -6.53
N GLY A 115 14.24 8.42 -6.06
CA GLY A 115 14.82 8.58 -4.75
C GLY A 115 13.92 8.05 -3.64
N ARG A 116 13.80 8.79 -2.55
CA ARG A 116 13.10 8.39 -1.33
C ARG A 116 11.74 9.06 -1.19
N ASN A 117 11.13 9.44 -2.32
CA ASN A 117 9.94 10.27 -2.31
C ASN A 117 8.69 9.47 -2.63
N LEU A 118 7.58 9.87 -2.04
CA LEU A 118 6.24 9.39 -2.36
C LEU A 118 5.45 10.54 -3.00
N ARG A 119 4.51 10.20 -3.86
CA ARG A 119 3.63 11.17 -4.50
C ARG A 119 2.19 10.68 -4.43
N LEU A 120 1.28 11.57 -3.99
CA LEU A 120 -0.16 11.29 -3.97
C LEU A 120 -0.77 11.74 -5.29
N ILE A 121 -1.50 10.83 -5.94
CA ILE A 121 -2.26 11.12 -7.15
C ILE A 121 -3.75 11.09 -6.78
N GLU A 122 -4.40 12.21 -6.99
CA GLU A 122 -5.82 12.39 -6.71
C GLU A 122 -6.59 12.74 -7.98
N PHE A 123 -7.89 12.52 -7.95
CA PHE A 123 -8.77 12.74 -9.10
C PHE A 123 -9.97 13.63 -8.76
#